data_f794da0ecf50a42a3d2032f98706f720
#
_entry.id   f794da0ecf50a42a3d2032f98706f720
#
_cell.length_a   1.000
_cell.length_b   1.000
_cell.length_c   1.000
_cell.angle_alpha   90.00
_cell.angle_beta   90.00
_cell.angle_gamma   90.00
#
_symmetry.space_group_name_H-M   'P 1'
#
loop_
_entity.id
_entity.type
_entity.pdbx_description
1 polymer ?
#
loop_
_entity_poly.entity_id
_entity_poly.type
_entity_poly.pdbx_seq_one_letter_code
_entity_poly.pdbx_strand_id
1 'polypeptide(L)'
;MKQYLDLLDRILTEGVKKEDRTGTGTISVFGNQMRFNLEEGFPLLTTKKLHLKSIIYELLWFLRGDTNIKYLKDHGVSIWDEWADENGELGPVYGHQWRSWPDENGGTIDQIQNVVNQIKNNPDSRRMIVSAWNVAEVERMALPPCHTMFQFYVANGRLSLQLYQRSADTFLGVPFNIASYALLLQMMEQVTGLKAGDFIHTTGDTHLYLNHIEQAKLQLTRAPRPLPRMVINPDVKDIFDFKYEDFQLEGYDPWPHIKAAVSV
;
A
#
# COMPACT_ATOMS: atom_id res chain seq x y z
N MET A 1 9.17 -5.37 12.40
CA MET A 1 7.75 -4.98 12.57
C MET A 1 7.45 -4.23 13.88
N LYS A 2 8.46 -3.93 14.67
CA LYS A 2 8.31 -3.14 15.91
C LYS A 2 7.71 -1.75 15.64
N GLN A 3 8.10 -1.11 14.54
CA GLN A 3 7.63 0.22 14.12
C GLN A 3 6.09 0.31 14.05
N TYR A 4 5.45 -0.76 13.57
CA TYR A 4 4.00 -0.84 13.49
C TYR A 4 3.35 -1.01 14.89
N LEU A 5 3.94 -1.83 15.75
CA LEU A 5 3.45 -2.00 17.11
C LEU A 5 3.62 -0.73 17.94
N ASP A 6 4.75 -0.03 17.78
CA ASP A 6 4.99 1.28 18.40
C ASP A 6 3.94 2.31 17.95
N LEU A 7 3.50 2.26 16.68
CA LEU A 7 2.42 3.12 16.19
C LEU A 7 1.08 2.78 16.84
N LEU A 8 0.72 1.48 16.94
CA LEU A 8 -0.51 1.07 17.63
C LEU A 8 -0.53 1.54 19.08
N ASP A 9 0.57 1.33 19.80
CA ASP A 9 0.71 1.76 21.20
C ASP A 9 0.59 3.28 21.32
N ARG A 10 1.28 4.02 20.44
CA ARG A 10 1.20 5.49 20.41
C ARG A 10 -0.24 5.99 20.21
N ILE A 11 -1.01 5.38 19.29
CA ILE A 11 -2.40 5.78 19.05
C ILE A 11 -3.26 5.52 20.29
N LEU A 12 -3.08 4.36 20.95
CA LEU A 12 -3.84 4.00 22.15
C LEU A 12 -3.51 4.91 23.34
N THR A 13 -2.28 5.43 23.44
CA THR A 13 -1.80 6.21 24.60
C THR A 13 -1.90 7.73 24.40
N GLU A 14 -1.67 8.21 23.17
CA GLU A 14 -1.60 9.65 22.84
C GLU A 14 -2.76 10.12 21.96
N GLY A 15 -3.53 9.19 21.36
CA GLY A 15 -4.55 9.49 20.38
C GLY A 15 -5.72 10.31 20.94
N VAL A 16 -6.21 11.21 20.11
CA VAL A 16 -7.40 12.04 20.41
C VAL A 16 -8.64 11.42 19.76
N LYS A 17 -9.74 11.34 20.53
CA LYS A 17 -11.03 10.87 20.01
C LYS A 17 -11.59 11.86 18.99
N LYS A 18 -12.07 11.34 17.87
CA LYS A 18 -12.72 12.09 16.80
C LYS A 18 -13.92 11.33 16.28
N GLU A 19 -14.93 12.09 15.87
CA GLU A 19 -16.01 11.57 15.03
C GLU A 19 -15.47 11.35 13.61
N ASP A 20 -16.09 10.44 12.89
CA ASP A 20 -15.74 10.15 11.50
C ASP A 20 -16.99 9.94 10.63
N ARG A 21 -16.80 9.88 9.32
CA ARG A 21 -17.89 9.72 8.34
C ARG A 21 -18.72 8.46 8.56
N THR A 22 -18.13 7.40 9.06
CA THR A 22 -18.81 6.10 9.28
C THR A 22 -19.66 6.08 10.55
N GLY A 23 -19.54 7.07 11.43
CA GLY A 23 -20.22 7.11 12.73
C GLY A 23 -19.65 6.12 13.76
N THR A 24 -18.59 5.36 13.42
CA THR A 24 -17.92 4.44 14.36
C THR A 24 -17.11 5.19 15.40
N GLY A 25 -16.54 6.34 15.03
CA GLY A 25 -15.58 7.09 15.81
C GLY A 25 -14.18 6.51 15.77
N THR A 26 -13.20 7.35 15.99
CA THR A 26 -11.78 6.98 15.96
C THR A 26 -11.02 7.56 17.13
N ILE A 27 -9.85 6.99 17.43
CA ILE A 27 -8.76 7.67 18.13
C ILE A 27 -7.62 7.86 17.13
N SER A 28 -7.01 9.03 17.09
CA SER A 28 -6.00 9.33 16.07
C SER A 28 -4.87 10.21 16.58
N VAL A 29 -3.72 10.06 15.92
CA VAL A 29 -2.58 10.98 15.97
C VAL A 29 -2.38 11.59 14.59
N PHE A 30 -1.86 12.80 14.51
CA PHE A 30 -1.56 13.44 13.24
C PHE A 30 -0.05 13.45 12.97
N GLY A 31 0.32 12.82 11.86
CA GLY A 31 1.71 12.68 11.43
C GLY A 31 2.44 11.54 12.13
N ASN A 32 2.86 10.55 11.34
CA ASN A 32 3.74 9.47 11.78
C ASN A 32 4.61 8.99 10.61
N GLN A 33 5.78 8.45 10.92
CA GLN A 33 6.64 7.84 9.91
C GLN A 33 7.20 6.53 10.44
N MET A 34 7.12 5.49 9.61
CA MET A 34 7.76 4.19 9.83
C MET A 34 8.76 3.93 8.72
N ARG A 35 9.85 3.25 9.06
CA ARG A 35 10.89 2.85 8.09
C ARG A 35 11.13 1.34 8.18
N PHE A 36 11.17 0.69 7.02
CA PHE A 36 11.38 -0.74 6.88
C PHE A 36 12.55 -0.97 5.93
N ASN A 37 13.64 -1.55 6.42
CA ASN A 37 14.75 -1.96 5.59
C ASN A 37 14.43 -3.32 4.96
N LEU A 38 14.34 -3.39 3.63
CA LEU A 38 13.96 -4.62 2.93
C LEU A 38 15.06 -5.70 2.94
N GLU A 39 16.28 -5.38 3.37
CA GLU A 39 17.32 -6.40 3.62
C GLU A 39 17.00 -7.26 4.85
N GLU A 40 16.23 -6.74 5.80
CA GLU A 40 15.80 -7.48 7.00
C GLU A 40 14.69 -8.50 6.71
N GLY A 41 14.07 -8.45 5.53
CA GLY A 41 13.00 -9.31 5.10
C GLY A 41 11.80 -8.52 4.56
N PHE A 42 10.80 -9.24 4.07
CA PHE A 42 9.58 -8.66 3.55
C PHE A 42 8.66 -8.21 4.71
N PRO A 43 8.27 -6.92 4.80
CA PRO A 43 7.55 -6.39 5.96
C PRO A 43 6.06 -6.78 5.97
N LEU A 44 5.77 -8.06 5.96
CA LEU A 44 4.44 -8.62 6.18
C LEU A 44 4.27 -8.91 7.68
N LEU A 45 3.23 -8.35 8.29
CA LEU A 45 2.99 -8.50 9.72
C LEU A 45 2.97 -9.96 10.18
N THR A 46 3.70 -10.25 11.26
CA THR A 46 3.70 -11.57 11.90
C THR A 46 2.86 -11.63 13.17
N THR A 47 2.47 -10.49 13.72
CA THR A 47 1.62 -10.43 14.94
C THR A 47 0.14 -10.68 14.67
N LYS A 48 -0.27 -10.69 13.42
CA LYS A 48 -1.54 -11.26 12.92
C LYS A 48 -1.35 -11.70 11.47
N LYS A 49 -2.03 -12.78 11.08
CA LYS A 49 -2.02 -13.27 9.69
C LYS A 49 -2.74 -12.29 8.77
N LEU A 50 -2.09 -11.93 7.65
CA LEU A 50 -2.65 -11.13 6.57
C LEU A 50 -2.98 -11.98 5.34
N HIS A 51 -3.93 -11.52 4.52
CA HIS A 51 -4.33 -12.18 3.29
C HIS A 51 -3.49 -11.67 2.11
N LEU A 52 -2.29 -12.23 1.94
CA LEU A 52 -1.30 -11.80 0.93
C LEU A 52 -1.87 -11.85 -0.50
N LYS A 53 -2.74 -12.82 -0.79
CA LYS A 53 -3.37 -12.94 -2.12
C LYS A 53 -4.08 -11.64 -2.52
N SER A 54 -4.86 -11.06 -1.62
CA SER A 54 -5.55 -9.78 -1.89
C SER A 54 -4.58 -8.64 -2.13
N ILE A 55 -3.47 -8.58 -1.37
CA ILE A 55 -2.45 -7.55 -1.50
C ILE A 55 -1.79 -7.62 -2.90
N ILE A 56 -1.41 -8.81 -3.34
CA ILE A 56 -0.77 -8.99 -4.65
C ILE A 56 -1.74 -8.64 -5.78
N TYR A 57 -2.97 -9.17 -5.77
CA TYR A 57 -3.94 -8.90 -6.84
C TYR A 57 -4.36 -7.43 -6.89
N GLU A 58 -4.49 -6.75 -5.75
CA GLU A 58 -4.77 -5.30 -5.71
C GLU A 58 -3.64 -4.50 -6.36
N LEU A 59 -2.38 -4.79 -6.01
CA LEU A 59 -1.23 -4.11 -6.62
C LEU A 59 -1.14 -4.34 -8.13
N LEU A 60 -1.35 -5.58 -8.58
CA LEU A 60 -1.38 -5.90 -10.01
C LEU A 60 -2.54 -5.19 -10.72
N TRP A 61 -3.69 -5.08 -10.07
CA TRP A 61 -4.85 -4.35 -10.58
C TRP A 61 -4.55 -2.85 -10.75
N PHE A 62 -3.88 -2.21 -9.79
CA PHE A 62 -3.41 -0.83 -9.93
C PHE A 62 -2.43 -0.67 -11.09
N LEU A 63 -1.46 -1.58 -11.22
CA LEU A 63 -0.46 -1.54 -12.29
C LEU A 63 -1.06 -1.79 -13.69
N ARG A 64 -2.20 -2.45 -13.79
CA ARG A 64 -2.96 -2.59 -15.03
C ARG A 64 -3.68 -1.30 -15.45
N GLY A 65 -3.78 -0.31 -14.57
CA GLY A 65 -4.57 0.89 -14.80
C GLY A 65 -6.08 0.66 -14.74
N ASP A 66 -6.50 -0.48 -14.21
CA ASP A 66 -7.89 -0.89 -14.14
C ASP A 66 -8.63 -0.20 -12.97
N THR A 67 -9.91 0.06 -13.14
CA THR A 67 -10.80 0.68 -12.14
C THR A 67 -12.04 -0.15 -11.87
N ASN A 68 -12.27 -1.19 -12.67
CA ASN A 68 -13.38 -2.14 -12.49
C ASN A 68 -12.93 -3.31 -11.62
N ILE A 69 -13.74 -3.68 -10.62
CA ILE A 69 -13.42 -4.76 -9.68
C ILE A 69 -13.54 -6.17 -10.26
N LYS A 70 -13.97 -6.30 -11.53
CA LYS A 70 -14.12 -7.61 -12.17
C LYS A 70 -12.85 -8.45 -12.09
N TYR A 71 -11.67 -7.85 -12.36
CA TYR A 71 -10.39 -8.55 -12.26
C TYR A 71 -10.16 -9.11 -10.84
N LEU A 72 -10.47 -8.34 -9.81
CA LEU A 72 -10.33 -8.77 -8.42
C LEU A 72 -11.32 -9.91 -8.10
N LYS A 73 -12.58 -9.78 -8.50
CA LYS A 73 -13.63 -10.82 -8.30
C LYS A 73 -13.31 -12.12 -8.98
N ASP A 74 -12.82 -12.07 -10.22
CA ASP A 74 -12.43 -13.26 -10.99
C ASP A 74 -11.32 -14.07 -10.27
N HIS A 75 -10.54 -13.41 -9.40
CA HIS A 75 -9.50 -14.03 -8.58
C HIS A 75 -9.89 -14.25 -7.11
N GLY A 76 -11.17 -14.03 -6.77
CA GLY A 76 -11.69 -14.24 -5.40
C GLY A 76 -11.20 -13.20 -4.39
N VAL A 77 -10.99 -11.96 -4.82
CA VAL A 77 -10.62 -10.81 -4.00
C VAL A 77 -11.81 -9.86 -3.94
N SER A 78 -12.28 -9.56 -2.73
CA SER A 78 -13.52 -8.81 -2.47
C SER A 78 -13.30 -7.49 -1.71
N ILE A 79 -12.04 -7.07 -1.54
CA ILE A 79 -11.70 -5.92 -0.68
C ILE A 79 -12.20 -4.57 -1.19
N TRP A 80 -12.75 -4.51 -2.40
CA TRP A 80 -13.31 -3.31 -3.03
C TRP A 80 -14.81 -3.41 -3.31
N ASP A 81 -15.46 -4.55 -2.99
CA ASP A 81 -16.87 -4.81 -3.33
C ASP A 81 -17.83 -3.78 -2.74
N GLU A 82 -17.53 -3.24 -1.54
CA GLU A 82 -18.42 -2.32 -0.81
C GLU A 82 -18.47 -0.90 -1.42
N TRP A 83 -17.49 -0.55 -2.26
CA TRP A 83 -17.40 0.79 -2.88
C TRP A 83 -17.80 0.81 -4.36
N ALA A 84 -17.80 -0.35 -5.01
CA ALA A 84 -18.12 -0.43 -6.43
C ALA A 84 -19.61 -0.24 -6.69
N ASP A 85 -19.93 0.37 -7.82
CA ASP A 85 -21.30 0.47 -8.31
C ASP A 85 -21.83 -0.89 -8.81
N GLU A 86 -23.06 -0.91 -9.32
CA GLU A 86 -23.73 -2.12 -9.83
C GLU A 86 -23.02 -2.76 -11.04
N ASN A 87 -22.19 -2.00 -11.76
CA ASN A 87 -21.38 -2.45 -12.88
C ASN A 87 -19.94 -2.84 -12.45
N GLY A 88 -19.61 -2.69 -11.18
CA GLY A 88 -18.27 -2.95 -10.64
C GLY A 88 -17.28 -1.81 -10.83
N GLU A 89 -17.76 -0.60 -11.15
CA GLU A 89 -16.91 0.55 -11.38
C GLU A 89 -16.66 1.36 -10.10
N LEU A 90 -15.47 1.93 -9.99
CA LEU A 90 -15.01 2.75 -8.87
C LEU A 90 -14.71 4.21 -9.27
N GLY A 91 -14.88 4.54 -10.56
CA GLY A 91 -14.41 5.81 -11.08
C GLY A 91 -12.88 5.85 -11.24
N PRO A 92 -12.29 7.04 -11.46
CA PRO A 92 -10.87 7.18 -11.84
C PRO A 92 -9.92 7.02 -10.64
N VAL A 93 -10.03 5.89 -9.91
CA VAL A 93 -9.21 5.57 -8.73
C VAL A 93 -7.77 5.18 -9.11
N TYR A 94 -6.96 4.90 -8.14
CA TYR A 94 -5.52 4.58 -8.18
C TYR A 94 -4.92 4.17 -9.53
N GLY A 95 -5.38 3.06 -10.11
CA GLY A 95 -4.84 2.53 -11.37
C GLY A 95 -4.97 3.50 -12.52
N HIS A 96 -6.11 4.15 -12.65
CA HIS A 96 -6.32 5.19 -13.66
C HIS A 96 -5.34 6.35 -13.49
N GLN A 97 -5.19 6.88 -12.28
CA GLN A 97 -4.27 7.98 -12.03
C GLN A 97 -2.81 7.58 -12.28
N TRP A 98 -2.42 6.38 -11.88
CA TRP A 98 -1.04 5.89 -12.08
C TRP A 98 -0.67 5.70 -13.55
N ARG A 99 -1.61 5.24 -14.37
CA ARG A 99 -1.35 4.77 -15.72
C ARG A 99 -1.94 5.64 -16.84
N SER A 100 -2.92 6.45 -16.52
CA SER A 100 -3.70 7.21 -17.51
C SER A 100 -4.12 8.58 -16.98
N TRP A 101 -3.20 9.28 -16.28
CA TRP A 101 -3.47 10.64 -15.80
C TRP A 101 -3.80 11.55 -16.97
N PRO A 102 -4.95 12.26 -16.98
CA PRO A 102 -5.33 13.13 -18.09
C PRO A 102 -4.31 14.26 -18.29
N ASP A 103 -3.91 14.51 -19.54
CA ASP A 103 -3.11 15.67 -19.90
C ASP A 103 -3.97 16.82 -20.47
N GLU A 104 -3.36 17.98 -20.67
CA GLU A 104 -4.03 19.18 -21.15
C GLU A 104 -4.49 19.11 -22.63
N ASN A 105 -3.99 18.14 -23.39
CA ASN A 105 -4.26 17.96 -24.81
C ASN A 105 -5.28 16.83 -25.09
N GLY A 106 -5.88 16.26 -24.03
CA GLY A 106 -6.81 15.13 -24.14
C GLY A 106 -6.13 13.78 -24.32
N GLY A 107 -4.82 13.70 -24.08
CA GLY A 107 -4.06 12.46 -23.95
C GLY A 107 -3.92 12.01 -22.51
N THR A 108 -3.01 11.07 -22.26
CA THR A 108 -2.76 10.53 -20.92
C THR A 108 -1.27 10.42 -20.63
N ILE A 109 -0.94 10.51 -19.34
CA ILE A 109 0.41 10.34 -18.80
C ILE A 109 0.46 9.04 -18.00
N ASP A 110 1.35 8.13 -18.38
CA ASP A 110 1.68 6.95 -17.62
C ASP A 110 2.79 7.27 -16.60
N GLN A 111 2.40 7.56 -15.36
CA GLN A 111 3.33 7.95 -14.30
C GLN A 111 4.26 6.79 -13.91
N ILE A 112 3.78 5.54 -13.92
CA ILE A 112 4.60 4.36 -13.58
C ILE A 112 5.69 4.16 -14.63
N GLN A 113 5.34 4.19 -15.92
CA GLN A 113 6.33 4.08 -16.99
C GLN A 113 7.36 5.21 -16.92
N ASN A 114 6.90 6.44 -16.67
CA ASN A 114 7.79 7.60 -16.52
C ASN A 114 8.79 7.43 -15.36
N VAL A 115 8.34 6.91 -14.21
CA VAL A 115 9.22 6.68 -13.06
C VAL A 115 10.21 5.56 -13.35
N VAL A 116 9.79 4.44 -13.97
CA VAL A 116 10.72 3.36 -14.40
C VAL A 116 11.81 3.94 -15.32
N ASN A 117 11.43 4.76 -16.30
CA ASN A 117 12.37 5.39 -17.22
C ASN A 117 13.33 6.34 -16.49
N GLN A 118 12.84 7.13 -15.53
CA GLN A 118 13.68 8.04 -14.76
C GLN A 118 14.68 7.27 -13.88
N ILE A 119 14.25 6.22 -13.19
CA ILE A 119 15.14 5.39 -12.35
C ILE A 119 16.28 4.81 -13.19
N LYS A 120 15.98 4.35 -14.43
CA LYS A 120 16.98 3.75 -15.32
C LYS A 120 17.94 4.78 -15.96
N ASN A 121 17.41 5.94 -16.35
CA ASN A 121 18.14 6.88 -17.21
C ASN A 121 18.61 8.16 -16.50
N ASN A 122 18.01 8.48 -15.34
CA ASN A 122 18.34 9.65 -14.54
C ASN A 122 18.09 9.38 -13.05
N PRO A 123 18.86 8.46 -12.44
CA PRO A 123 18.66 8.01 -11.06
C PRO A 123 18.81 9.11 -10.00
N ASP A 124 19.52 10.21 -10.32
CA ASP A 124 19.66 11.37 -9.43
C ASP A 124 18.46 12.33 -9.46
N SER A 125 17.42 12.01 -10.25
CA SER A 125 16.20 12.81 -10.33
C SER A 125 15.49 12.90 -8.97
N ARG A 126 15.05 14.11 -8.63
CA ARG A 126 14.17 14.38 -7.47
C ARG A 126 12.69 14.43 -7.85
N ARG A 127 12.35 14.01 -9.08
CA ARG A 127 11.01 14.06 -9.67
C ARG A 127 10.39 12.68 -9.90
N MET A 128 10.94 11.64 -9.28
CA MET A 128 10.43 10.26 -9.38
C MET A 128 9.21 10.08 -8.48
N ILE A 129 8.11 10.74 -8.84
CA ILE A 129 6.87 10.82 -8.06
C ILE A 129 5.72 10.22 -8.88
N VAL A 130 4.85 9.48 -8.19
CA VAL A 130 3.55 9.03 -8.68
C VAL A 130 2.47 9.56 -7.75
N SER A 131 1.48 10.27 -8.30
CA SER A 131 0.36 10.84 -7.55
C SER A 131 -0.95 10.17 -7.95
N ALA A 132 -1.74 9.78 -6.97
CA ALA A 132 -3.12 9.35 -7.16
C ALA A 132 -4.13 10.46 -6.83
N TRP A 133 -3.67 11.55 -6.18
CA TRP A 133 -4.53 12.66 -5.79
C TRP A 133 -4.67 13.66 -6.93
N ASN A 134 -5.70 13.46 -7.77
CA ASN A 134 -6.05 14.37 -8.85
C ASN A 134 -7.21 15.26 -8.41
N VAL A 135 -6.92 16.52 -8.12
CA VAL A 135 -7.92 17.48 -7.59
C VAL A 135 -9.10 17.67 -8.56
N ALA A 136 -8.88 17.53 -9.86
CA ALA A 136 -9.94 17.66 -10.86
C ALA A 136 -10.88 16.43 -10.93
N GLU A 137 -10.47 15.29 -10.42
CA GLU A 137 -11.21 14.03 -10.56
C GLU A 137 -11.56 13.36 -9.23
N VAL A 138 -11.03 13.84 -8.10
CA VAL A 138 -11.19 13.19 -6.80
C VAL A 138 -12.67 13.02 -6.38
N GLU A 139 -13.53 13.95 -6.74
CA GLU A 139 -14.97 13.88 -6.46
C GLU A 139 -15.74 12.84 -7.31
N ARG A 140 -15.09 12.31 -8.35
CA ARG A 140 -15.66 11.25 -9.20
C ARG A 140 -15.23 9.85 -8.77
N MET A 141 -14.37 9.76 -7.77
CA MET A 141 -13.87 8.49 -7.24
C MET A 141 -14.83 7.95 -6.17
N ALA A 142 -15.18 6.68 -6.23
CA ALA A 142 -16.00 6.03 -5.20
C ALA A 142 -15.35 6.12 -3.82
N LEU A 143 -14.01 6.11 -3.78
CA LEU A 143 -13.21 6.34 -2.58
C LEU A 143 -11.99 7.21 -2.92
N PRO A 144 -11.92 8.46 -2.42
CA PRO A 144 -10.75 9.31 -2.59
C PRO A 144 -9.47 8.64 -2.05
N PRO A 145 -8.33 8.72 -2.78
CA PRO A 145 -7.13 7.96 -2.45
C PRO A 145 -6.62 8.23 -1.03
N CYS A 146 -6.51 7.20 -0.21
CA CYS A 146 -5.89 7.28 1.11
C CYS A 146 -4.37 7.39 0.99
N HIS A 147 -3.72 6.51 0.21
CA HIS A 147 -2.31 6.59 -0.16
C HIS A 147 -2.17 7.47 -1.40
N THR A 148 -1.89 8.74 -1.18
CA THR A 148 -2.06 9.83 -2.16
C THR A 148 -0.92 9.96 -3.14
N MET A 149 0.32 9.74 -2.70
CA MET A 149 1.51 9.84 -3.53
C MET A 149 2.66 9.02 -2.97
N PHE A 150 3.56 8.62 -3.85
CA PHE A 150 4.82 8.02 -3.46
C PHE A 150 5.97 8.52 -4.33
N GLN A 151 7.18 8.46 -3.76
CA GLN A 151 8.40 8.94 -4.37
C GLN A 151 9.49 7.89 -4.26
N PHE A 152 10.26 7.71 -5.33
CA PHE A 152 11.47 6.90 -5.33
C PHE A 152 12.72 7.75 -5.12
N TYR A 153 13.74 7.10 -4.57
CA TYR A 153 15.05 7.68 -4.33
C TYR A 153 16.14 6.64 -4.58
N VAL A 154 17.15 7.01 -5.36
CA VAL A 154 18.29 6.14 -5.65
C VAL A 154 19.54 6.70 -5.00
N ALA A 155 20.25 5.86 -4.25
CA ALA A 155 21.57 6.20 -3.68
C ALA A 155 22.39 4.92 -3.49
N ASN A 156 23.68 4.98 -3.81
CA ASN A 156 24.63 3.86 -3.62
C ASN A 156 24.14 2.54 -4.26
N GLY A 157 23.49 2.61 -5.42
CA GLY A 157 22.94 1.44 -6.13
C GLY A 157 21.69 0.83 -5.49
N ARG A 158 21.07 1.55 -4.56
CA ARG A 158 19.86 1.12 -3.84
C ARG A 158 18.68 2.02 -4.18
N LEU A 159 17.52 1.40 -4.35
CA LEU A 159 16.24 2.06 -4.60
C LEU A 159 15.42 2.04 -3.30
N SER A 160 15.02 3.21 -2.84
CA SER A 160 14.08 3.39 -1.72
C SER A 160 12.77 3.99 -2.20
N LEU A 161 11.70 3.77 -1.45
CA LEU A 161 10.36 4.29 -1.74
C LEU A 161 9.78 4.95 -0.48
N GLN A 162 9.26 6.16 -0.61
CA GLN A 162 8.48 6.82 0.42
C GLN A 162 7.04 6.99 -0.02
N LEU A 163 6.09 6.49 0.78
CA LEU A 163 4.66 6.68 0.62
C LEU A 163 4.18 7.79 1.55
N TYR A 164 3.34 8.70 1.05
CA TYR A 164 2.47 9.54 1.87
C TYR A 164 1.03 9.06 1.82
N GLN A 165 0.50 8.67 2.97
CA GLN A 165 -0.89 8.25 3.17
C GLN A 165 -1.61 9.28 4.04
N ARG A 166 -2.59 10.01 3.45
CA ARG A 166 -3.31 11.09 4.14
C ARG A 166 -4.24 10.60 5.25
N SER A 167 -4.79 9.38 5.09
CA SER A 167 -5.75 8.75 6.00
C SER A 167 -5.37 7.28 6.16
N ALA A 168 -5.07 6.86 7.38
CA ALA A 168 -4.45 5.57 7.66
C ALA A 168 -5.23 4.82 8.75
N ASP A 169 -6.14 3.93 8.32
CA ASP A 169 -6.72 2.90 9.20
C ASP A 169 -5.61 1.97 9.66
N THR A 170 -5.16 2.17 10.88
CA THR A 170 -3.96 1.51 11.39
C THR A 170 -4.16 0.02 11.61
N PHE A 171 -5.39 -0.44 11.89
CA PHE A 171 -5.60 -1.86 12.19
C PHE A 171 -5.81 -2.70 10.93
N LEU A 172 -6.67 -2.30 9.99
CA LEU A 172 -6.96 -3.06 8.77
C LEU A 172 -6.11 -2.60 7.58
N GLY A 173 -6.08 -1.31 7.28
CA GLY A 173 -5.49 -0.78 6.06
C GLY A 173 -3.96 -0.71 6.08
N VAL A 174 -3.36 -0.12 7.09
CA VAL A 174 -1.90 0.12 7.17
C VAL A 174 -1.07 -1.14 6.96
N PRO A 175 -1.40 -2.32 7.54
CA PRO A 175 -0.65 -3.55 7.28
C PRO A 175 -0.65 -3.98 5.82
N PHE A 176 -1.78 -3.81 5.12
CA PHE A 176 -1.88 -4.07 3.67
C PHE A 176 -1.04 -3.09 2.87
N ASN A 177 -1.10 -1.80 3.20
CA ASN A 177 -0.33 -0.76 2.50
C ASN A 177 1.18 -0.96 2.68
N ILE A 178 1.66 -1.32 3.89
CA ILE A 178 3.07 -1.64 4.12
C ILE A 178 3.53 -2.75 3.16
N ALA A 179 2.82 -3.86 3.14
CA ALA A 179 3.19 -5.00 2.30
C ALA A 179 3.07 -4.69 0.80
N SER A 180 2.01 -3.98 0.37
CA SER A 180 1.79 -3.61 -1.02
C SER A 180 2.91 -2.72 -1.57
N TYR A 181 3.29 -1.66 -0.85
CA TYR A 181 4.35 -0.75 -1.31
C TYR A 181 5.75 -1.34 -1.16
N ALA A 182 5.99 -2.20 -0.17
CA ALA A 182 7.23 -2.97 -0.09
C ALA A 182 7.37 -3.94 -1.29
N LEU A 183 6.26 -4.57 -1.70
CA LEU A 183 6.23 -5.42 -2.88
C LEU A 183 6.49 -4.60 -4.16
N LEU A 184 5.85 -3.45 -4.32
CA LEU A 184 6.11 -2.54 -5.43
C LEU A 184 7.59 -2.13 -5.50
N LEU A 185 8.21 -1.84 -4.34
CA LEU A 185 9.64 -1.52 -4.29
C LEU A 185 10.51 -2.68 -4.77
N GLN A 186 10.21 -3.92 -4.38
CA GLN A 186 10.95 -5.11 -4.85
C GLN A 186 10.71 -5.40 -6.35
N MET A 187 9.49 -5.18 -6.85
CA MET A 187 9.23 -5.29 -8.29
C MET A 187 10.03 -4.25 -9.08
N MET A 188 10.07 -3.00 -8.60
CA MET A 188 10.87 -1.93 -9.19
C MET A 188 12.38 -2.20 -9.12
N GLU A 189 12.87 -2.73 -7.99
CA GLU A 189 14.25 -3.21 -7.85
C GLU A 189 14.63 -4.14 -9.00
N GLN A 190 13.81 -5.17 -9.22
CA GLN A 190 14.08 -6.18 -10.25
C GLN A 190 14.10 -5.59 -11.67
N VAL A 191 13.09 -4.80 -12.04
CA VAL A 191 12.99 -4.28 -13.41
C VAL A 191 13.96 -3.12 -13.71
N THR A 192 14.54 -2.51 -12.69
CA THR A 192 15.53 -1.44 -12.86
C THR A 192 16.97 -1.89 -12.64
N GLY A 193 17.18 -3.10 -12.10
CA GLY A 193 18.51 -3.67 -11.83
C GLY A 193 19.23 -3.06 -10.62
N LEU A 194 18.50 -2.34 -9.77
CA LEU A 194 19.01 -1.81 -8.50
C LEU A 194 18.77 -2.82 -7.37
N LYS A 195 19.24 -2.52 -6.16
CA LYS A 195 18.89 -3.27 -4.94
C LYS A 195 17.85 -2.53 -4.14
N ALA A 196 16.90 -3.23 -3.53
CA ALA A 196 15.95 -2.61 -2.63
C ALA A 196 16.66 -1.99 -1.42
N GLY A 197 16.24 -0.78 -1.07
CA GLY A 197 16.65 -0.05 0.11
C GLY A 197 15.55 -0.06 1.16
N ASP A 198 15.14 1.14 1.59
CA ASP A 198 14.12 1.34 2.59
C ASP A 198 12.75 1.60 1.97
N PHE A 199 11.71 1.02 2.54
CA PHE A 199 10.36 1.51 2.41
C PHE A 199 10.05 2.45 3.58
N ILE A 200 9.64 3.68 3.29
CA ILE A 200 9.29 4.70 4.28
C ILE A 200 7.80 4.99 4.15
N HIS A 201 7.07 4.77 5.23
CA HIS A 201 5.62 5.01 5.28
C HIS A 201 5.33 6.22 6.13
N THR A 202 4.95 7.32 5.50
CA THR A 202 4.55 8.57 6.15
C THR A 202 3.04 8.69 6.12
N THR A 203 2.42 8.91 7.27
CA THR A 203 0.97 9.00 7.43
C THR A 203 0.53 10.35 7.97
N GLY A 204 -0.62 10.84 7.51
CA GLY A 204 -1.29 12.05 7.99
C GLY A 204 -2.20 11.76 9.18
N ASP A 205 -3.53 11.71 8.96
CA ASP A 205 -4.50 11.26 9.97
C ASP A 205 -4.33 9.75 10.16
N THR A 206 -3.73 9.38 11.28
CA THR A 206 -3.37 8.00 11.59
C THR A 206 -4.26 7.52 12.73
N HIS A 207 -5.24 6.69 12.41
CA HIS A 207 -6.34 6.41 13.31
C HIS A 207 -6.57 4.91 13.54
N LEU A 208 -7.19 4.65 14.68
CA LEU A 208 -7.74 3.36 15.06
C LEU A 208 -9.24 3.55 15.30
N TYR A 209 -10.08 2.79 14.60
CA TYR A 209 -11.51 2.80 14.85
C TYR A 209 -11.84 2.31 16.26
N LEU A 210 -12.85 2.88 16.92
CA LEU A 210 -13.19 2.55 18.31
C LEU A 210 -13.59 1.07 18.48
N ASN A 211 -14.16 0.46 17.43
CA ASN A 211 -14.50 -0.96 17.42
C ASN A 211 -13.29 -1.90 17.20
N HIS A 212 -12.06 -1.36 17.01
CA HIS A 212 -10.82 -2.12 16.87
C HIS A 212 -9.88 -2.04 18.07
N ILE A 213 -10.27 -1.34 19.14
CA ILE A 213 -9.40 -1.10 20.30
C ILE A 213 -8.98 -2.42 20.96
N GLU A 214 -9.92 -3.32 21.20
CA GLU A 214 -9.62 -4.61 21.87
C GLU A 214 -8.76 -5.52 20.97
N GLN A 215 -8.97 -5.49 19.67
CA GLN A 215 -8.14 -6.20 18.69
C GLN A 215 -6.70 -5.65 18.66
N ALA A 216 -6.54 -4.34 18.72
CA ALA A 216 -5.22 -3.69 18.77
C ALA A 216 -4.49 -4.06 20.07
N LYS A 217 -5.17 -4.02 21.22
CA LYS A 217 -4.61 -4.46 22.51
C LYS A 217 -4.17 -5.92 22.47
N LEU A 218 -5.01 -6.81 21.93
CA LEU A 218 -4.66 -8.21 21.74
C LEU A 218 -3.41 -8.35 20.85
N GLN A 219 -3.33 -7.62 19.76
CA GLN A 219 -2.17 -7.67 18.86
C GLN A 219 -0.88 -7.22 19.54
N LEU A 220 -0.94 -6.22 20.43
CA LEU A 220 0.20 -5.74 21.22
C LEU A 220 0.73 -6.76 22.22
N THR A 221 -0.07 -7.75 22.63
CA THR A 221 0.41 -8.85 23.50
C THR A 221 1.26 -9.88 22.76
N ARG A 222 1.32 -9.84 21.42
CA ARG A 222 1.98 -10.83 20.58
C ARG A 222 3.38 -10.38 20.21
N ALA A 223 4.38 -11.18 20.53
CA ALA A 223 5.76 -10.93 20.10
C ALA A 223 5.88 -11.08 18.57
N PRO A 224 6.54 -10.14 17.86
CA PRO A 224 6.88 -10.32 16.47
C PRO A 224 7.72 -11.57 16.24
N ARG A 225 7.46 -12.27 15.14
CA ARG A 225 8.25 -13.39 14.65
C ARG A 225 9.17 -12.94 13.52
N PRO A 226 10.16 -13.76 13.10
CA PRO A 226 11.02 -13.42 11.96
C PRO A 226 10.21 -13.04 10.72
N LEU A 227 10.70 -12.04 9.97
CA LEU A 227 10.08 -11.62 8.74
C LEU A 227 10.19 -12.71 7.67
N PRO A 228 9.16 -12.90 6.86
CA PRO A 228 9.22 -13.76 5.68
C PRO A 228 10.10 -13.16 4.59
N ARG A 229 10.39 -13.96 3.58
CA ARG A 229 11.05 -13.54 2.36
C ARG A 229 10.07 -13.60 1.19
N MET A 230 10.00 -12.54 0.40
CA MET A 230 9.32 -12.56 -0.89
C MET A 230 10.31 -12.93 -1.98
N VAL A 231 10.05 -14.03 -2.68
CA VAL A 231 10.80 -14.45 -3.86
C VAL A 231 10.00 -14.07 -5.09
N ILE A 232 10.64 -13.37 -6.02
CA ILE A 232 10.00 -12.89 -7.26
C ILE A 232 10.64 -13.62 -8.44
N ASN A 233 9.85 -14.05 -9.41
CA ASN A 233 10.32 -14.70 -10.63
C ASN A 233 11.35 -13.81 -11.34
N PRO A 234 12.63 -14.20 -11.43
CA PRO A 234 13.70 -13.35 -11.98
C PRO A 234 13.60 -13.14 -13.49
N ASP A 235 12.75 -13.88 -14.19
CA ASP A 235 12.59 -13.80 -15.65
C ASP A 235 11.73 -12.61 -16.07
N VAL A 236 10.90 -12.06 -15.17
CA VAL A 236 10.08 -10.88 -15.45
C VAL A 236 10.95 -9.62 -15.51
N LYS A 237 10.90 -8.89 -16.62
CA LYS A 237 11.76 -7.72 -16.90
C LYS A 237 10.98 -6.41 -17.07
N ASP A 238 9.67 -6.49 -17.21
CA ASP A 238 8.78 -5.33 -17.30
C ASP A 238 7.85 -5.31 -16.09
N ILE A 239 7.64 -4.12 -15.52
CA ILE A 239 6.80 -3.91 -14.33
C ILE A 239 5.33 -4.32 -14.58
N PHE A 240 4.90 -4.31 -15.84
CA PHE A 240 3.53 -4.61 -16.25
C PHE A 240 3.30 -6.08 -16.61
N ASP A 241 4.36 -6.88 -16.68
CA ASP A 241 4.27 -8.30 -17.05
C ASP A 241 4.10 -9.25 -15.86
N PHE A 242 4.23 -8.73 -14.64
CA PHE A 242 4.06 -9.53 -13.43
C PHE A 242 2.67 -10.14 -13.32
N LYS A 243 2.62 -11.38 -12.86
CA LYS A 243 1.42 -12.13 -12.54
C LYS A 243 1.49 -12.67 -11.11
N TYR A 244 0.37 -13.09 -10.57
CA TYR A 244 0.31 -13.63 -9.21
C TYR A 244 1.31 -14.78 -8.97
N GLU A 245 1.48 -15.64 -9.95
CA GLU A 245 2.36 -16.83 -9.91
C GLU A 245 3.86 -16.47 -9.84
N ASP A 246 4.22 -15.22 -10.13
CA ASP A 246 5.60 -14.74 -10.07
C ASP A 246 6.06 -14.44 -8.63
N PHE A 247 5.16 -14.52 -7.65
CA PHE A 247 5.44 -14.19 -6.25
C PHE A 247 5.31 -15.41 -5.36
N GLN A 248 6.38 -15.73 -4.63
CA GLN A 248 6.40 -16.81 -3.64
C GLN A 248 6.83 -16.27 -2.29
N LEU A 249 5.99 -16.47 -1.27
CA LEU A 249 6.31 -16.10 0.10
C LEU A 249 6.92 -17.29 0.84
N GLU A 250 8.11 -17.10 1.40
CA GLU A 250 8.85 -18.11 2.15
C GLU A 250 8.95 -17.72 3.63
N GLY A 251 8.81 -18.70 4.52
CA GLY A 251 9.04 -18.52 5.96
C GLY A 251 8.00 -17.67 6.68
N TYR A 252 6.78 -17.51 6.15
CA TYR A 252 5.72 -16.77 6.81
C TYR A 252 5.05 -17.60 7.90
N ASP A 253 5.40 -17.31 9.16
CA ASP A 253 4.85 -17.94 10.37
C ASP A 253 4.18 -16.89 11.26
N PRO A 254 2.97 -16.38 10.90
CA PRO A 254 2.30 -15.36 11.68
C PRO A 254 1.51 -15.95 12.86
N TRP A 255 1.23 -15.11 13.86
CA TRP A 255 0.14 -15.36 14.78
C TRP A 255 -1.21 -15.45 14.03
N PRO A 256 -2.21 -16.15 14.61
CA PRO A 256 -3.53 -16.27 13.98
C PRO A 256 -4.14 -14.91 13.62
N HIS A 257 -4.99 -14.93 12.61
CA HIS A 257 -5.78 -13.75 12.22
C HIS A 257 -6.57 -13.17 13.39
N ILE A 258 -6.72 -11.86 13.45
CA ILE A 258 -7.60 -11.16 14.38
C ILE A 258 -8.73 -10.56 13.57
N LYS A 259 -9.95 -11.07 13.75
CA LYS A 259 -11.13 -10.57 13.05
C LYS A 259 -11.51 -9.18 13.54
N ALA A 260 -11.79 -8.28 12.60
CA ALA A 260 -12.31 -6.94 12.86
C ALA A 260 -13.34 -6.56 11.77
N ALA A 261 -14.33 -5.76 12.13
CA ALA A 261 -15.32 -5.28 11.18
C ALA A 261 -14.74 -4.12 10.35
N VAL A 262 -15.08 -4.06 9.07
CA VAL A 262 -14.77 -2.89 8.23
C VAL A 262 -15.73 -1.77 8.61
N SER A 263 -15.21 -0.55 8.73
CA SER A 263 -16.01 0.67 8.95
C SER A 263 -16.18 1.38 7.60
N VAL A 264 -17.42 1.47 7.09
CA VAL A 264 -17.78 2.00 5.76
C VAL A 264 -18.73 3.19 5.86
#